data_aaf9377b408c3abdb8d63931c7d7d4c3
#
_entry.id   aaf9377b408c3abdb8d63931c7d7d4c3
#
_cell.length_a   1.000
_cell.length_b   1.000
_cell.length_c   1.000
_cell.angle_alpha   90.00
_cell.angle_beta   90.00
_cell.angle_gamma   90.00
#
_symmetry.space_group_name_H-M   'P 1'
#
loop_
_entity.id
_entity.type
_entity.pdbx_description
1 polymer ?
#
loop_
_entity_poly.entity_id
_entity_poly.type
_entity_poly.pdbx_seq_one_letter_code
_entity_poly.pdbx_strand_id
1 'polypeptide(L)'
;KGERVLLLYPPGMEFIKGFLGCLFAGAIAVPAYPPRRNRKMNRIDSIADDAKPKFVFATRDVIDRSEHILEDSPRLQSAEWIATEEVPVEKSTAWKNPDIQKDDLAFLQYTSGSTGTPKGVMISHGNMLANLQMITYAFDLSWKSRGLSWLPAYHDMGLIGGLLAPLYTGCFCVFMSPMAFLQKPIRWLKAISRYKITI
;
A
#
# COMPACT_ATOMS: atom_id res chain seq x y z
N LYS A 1 14.23 -6.14 9.94
CA LYS A 1 13.88 -7.10 8.90
C LYS A 1 12.83 -8.09 9.42
N GLY A 2 11.81 -8.42 8.60
CA GLY A 2 10.77 -9.40 8.94
C GLY A 2 9.66 -8.91 9.88
N GLU A 3 9.74 -7.69 10.41
CA GLU A 3 8.66 -7.11 11.22
C GLU A 3 7.49 -6.69 10.34
N ARG A 4 6.26 -6.91 10.81
CA ARG A 4 5.04 -6.53 10.10
C ARG A 4 4.66 -5.09 10.41
N VAL A 5 4.36 -4.35 9.36
CA VAL A 5 4.02 -2.93 9.43
C VAL A 5 2.64 -2.73 8.80
N LEU A 6 1.66 -2.38 9.60
CA LEU A 6 0.32 -2.04 9.11
C LEU A 6 0.34 -0.65 8.49
N LEU A 7 -0.12 -0.54 7.23
CA LEU A 7 -0.15 0.71 6.49
C LEU A 7 -1.56 1.26 6.45
N LEU A 8 -1.80 2.35 7.17
CA LEU A 8 -3.11 3.01 7.29
C LEU A 8 -3.06 4.42 6.67
N TYR A 9 -2.96 4.49 5.34
CA TYR A 9 -2.87 5.76 4.65
C TYR A 9 -4.09 6.06 3.79
N PRO A 10 -4.48 7.34 3.66
CA PRO A 10 -5.33 7.74 2.56
C PRO A 10 -4.61 7.50 1.23
N PRO A 11 -5.36 7.36 0.11
CA PRO A 11 -4.73 7.26 -1.21
C PRO A 11 -3.85 8.47 -1.50
N GLY A 12 -2.56 8.24 -1.80
CA GLY A 12 -1.62 9.32 -2.07
C GLY A 12 -0.16 8.89 -1.98
N MET A 13 0.74 9.87 -2.05
CA MET A 13 2.18 9.65 -2.06
C MET A 13 2.71 9.05 -0.75
N GLU A 14 2.07 9.36 0.39
CA GLU A 14 2.52 8.84 1.68
C GLU A 14 2.34 7.32 1.77
N PHE A 15 1.27 6.76 1.18
CA PHE A 15 1.12 5.32 1.04
C PHE A 15 2.29 4.72 0.24
N ILE A 16 2.64 5.34 -0.89
CA ILE A 16 3.73 4.86 -1.77
C ILE A 16 5.06 4.86 -1.02
N LYS A 17 5.36 5.97 -0.34
CA LYS A 17 6.58 6.10 0.48
C LYS A 17 6.62 5.05 1.60
N GLY A 18 5.53 4.90 2.35
CA GLY A 18 5.43 3.93 3.44
C GLY A 18 5.57 2.48 2.96
N PHE A 19 4.92 2.13 1.85
CA PHE A 19 5.01 0.80 1.26
C PHE A 19 6.43 0.49 0.77
N LEU A 20 7.03 1.36 -0.03
CA LEU A 20 8.40 1.20 -0.52
C LEU A 20 9.41 1.22 0.65
N GLY A 21 9.19 2.07 1.64
CA GLY A 21 10.01 2.11 2.86
C GLY A 21 10.04 0.75 3.58
N CYS A 22 8.89 0.06 3.69
CA CYS A 22 8.85 -1.30 4.21
C CYS A 22 9.69 -2.27 3.36
N LEU A 23 9.55 -2.22 2.03
CA LEU A 23 10.35 -3.08 1.14
C LEU A 23 11.84 -2.82 1.32
N PHE A 24 12.28 -1.54 1.33
CA PHE A 24 13.68 -1.19 1.51
C PHE A 24 14.25 -1.54 2.89
N ALA A 25 13.41 -1.57 3.92
CA ALA A 25 13.80 -1.98 5.27
C ALA A 25 13.76 -3.51 5.48
N GLY A 26 13.28 -4.28 4.48
CA GLY A 26 13.02 -5.71 4.63
C GLY A 26 11.92 -5.99 5.64
N ALA A 27 11.02 -5.04 5.88
CA ALA A 27 9.82 -5.21 6.68
C ALA A 27 8.68 -5.74 5.81
N ILE A 28 7.72 -6.41 6.43
CA ILE A 28 6.55 -6.97 5.74
C ILE A 28 5.44 -5.92 5.77
N ALA A 29 5.13 -5.33 4.61
CA ALA A 29 4.04 -4.37 4.51
C ALA A 29 2.67 -5.06 4.62
N VAL A 30 1.75 -4.44 5.35
CA VAL A 30 0.36 -4.91 5.49
C VAL A 30 -0.56 -3.77 5.08
N PRO A 31 -0.85 -3.60 3.76
CA PRO A 31 -1.74 -2.57 3.30
C PRO A 31 -3.17 -2.79 3.79
N ALA A 32 -3.76 -1.76 4.42
CA ALA A 32 -5.14 -1.80 4.85
C ALA A 32 -5.85 -0.45 4.61
N TYR A 33 -7.15 -0.48 4.71
CA TYR A 33 -7.96 0.73 4.59
C TYR A 33 -7.77 1.61 5.83
N PRO A 34 -7.54 2.92 5.71
CA PRO A 34 -7.49 3.78 6.88
C PRO A 34 -8.87 3.86 7.56
N PRO A 35 -8.91 4.08 8.89
CA PRO A 35 -10.16 4.22 9.64
C PRO A 35 -11.06 5.29 9.01
N ARG A 36 -12.36 4.99 8.92
CA ARG A 36 -13.37 5.95 8.45
C ARG A 36 -14.18 6.45 9.64
N ARG A 37 -14.45 7.75 9.69
CA ARG A 37 -15.39 8.31 10.65
C ARG A 37 -16.72 7.52 10.60
N ASN A 38 -17.24 7.14 11.78
CA ASN A 38 -18.52 6.45 11.96
C ASN A 38 -18.62 5.01 11.39
N ARG A 39 -17.52 4.31 11.14
CA ARG A 39 -17.55 2.87 10.84
C ARG A 39 -16.75 2.08 11.88
N LYS A 40 -17.34 0.96 12.31
CA LYS A 40 -16.64 0.00 13.17
C LYS A 40 -15.37 -0.49 12.50
N MET A 41 -14.30 -0.64 13.27
CA MET A 41 -12.97 -1.06 12.82
C MET A 41 -12.84 -2.57 12.59
N ASN A 42 -13.92 -3.35 12.67
CA ASN A 42 -13.91 -4.82 12.68
C ASN A 42 -12.93 -5.44 11.67
N ARG A 43 -12.81 -4.85 10.46
CA ARG A 43 -11.89 -5.38 9.45
C ARG A 43 -10.43 -5.06 9.76
N ILE A 44 -10.14 -3.85 10.27
CA ILE A 44 -8.77 -3.45 10.63
C ILE A 44 -8.33 -4.24 11.85
N ASP A 45 -9.23 -4.41 12.83
CA ASP A 45 -8.97 -5.20 14.04
C ASP A 45 -8.69 -6.66 13.68
N SER A 46 -9.51 -7.27 12.81
CA SER A 46 -9.28 -8.63 12.33
C SER A 46 -7.94 -8.78 11.59
N ILE A 47 -7.55 -7.77 10.80
CA ILE A 47 -6.24 -7.75 10.14
C ILE A 47 -5.12 -7.60 11.18
N ALA A 48 -5.28 -6.71 12.16
CA ALA A 48 -4.29 -6.48 13.20
C ALA A 48 -4.12 -7.71 14.11
N ASP A 49 -5.22 -8.40 14.44
CA ASP A 49 -5.18 -9.62 15.25
C ASP A 49 -4.46 -10.78 14.53
N ASP A 50 -4.67 -10.94 13.23
CA ASP A 50 -4.02 -11.96 12.41
C ASP A 50 -2.56 -11.59 12.09
N ALA A 51 -2.34 -10.39 11.55
CA ALA A 51 -1.00 -9.92 11.16
C ALA A 51 -0.10 -9.64 12.36
N LYS A 52 -0.64 -9.27 13.51
CA LYS A 52 0.11 -8.86 14.72
C LYS A 52 1.22 -7.85 14.41
N PRO A 53 0.88 -6.69 13.82
CA PRO A 53 1.88 -5.72 13.40
C PRO A 53 2.61 -5.15 14.62
N LYS A 54 3.91 -4.95 14.49
CA LYS A 54 4.72 -4.25 15.48
C LYS A 54 4.60 -2.73 15.33
N PHE A 55 4.46 -2.27 14.08
CA PHE A 55 4.37 -0.86 13.74
C PHE A 55 3.10 -0.58 12.95
N VAL A 56 2.57 0.62 13.12
CA VAL A 56 1.53 1.19 12.28
C VAL A 56 2.08 2.46 11.64
N PHE A 57 2.18 2.48 10.32
CA PHE A 57 2.55 3.66 9.56
C PHE A 57 1.30 4.36 9.07
N ALA A 58 1.21 5.64 9.33
CA ALA A 58 0.08 6.48 8.95
C ALA A 58 0.53 7.93 8.76
N THR A 59 -0.38 8.80 8.34
CA THR A 59 -0.17 10.25 8.47
C THR A 59 -0.58 10.73 9.85
N ARG A 60 -0.07 11.88 10.30
CA ARG A 60 -0.44 12.51 11.57
C ARG A 60 -1.96 12.66 11.67
N ASP A 61 -2.61 13.17 10.62
CA ASP A 61 -4.06 13.32 10.55
C ASP A 61 -4.82 11.98 10.76
N VAL A 62 -4.30 10.87 10.27
CA VAL A 62 -4.91 9.55 10.51
C VAL A 62 -4.69 9.10 11.96
N ILE A 63 -3.51 9.34 12.53
CA ILE A 63 -3.21 9.00 13.93
C ILE A 63 -4.16 9.75 14.86
N ASP A 64 -4.22 11.07 14.74
CA ASP A 64 -5.03 11.94 15.61
C ASP A 64 -6.52 11.58 15.54
N ARG A 65 -7.01 11.19 14.36
CA ARG A 65 -8.40 10.74 14.20
C ARG A 65 -8.65 9.33 14.73
N SER A 66 -7.62 8.55 14.94
CA SER A 66 -7.73 7.16 15.38
C SER A 66 -7.70 7.02 16.91
N GLU A 67 -7.26 8.03 17.65
CA GLU A 67 -7.08 7.96 19.10
C GLU A 67 -8.31 7.42 19.85
N HIS A 68 -9.51 7.93 19.51
CA HIS A 68 -10.76 7.49 20.13
C HIS A 68 -11.25 6.09 19.69
N ILE A 69 -10.66 5.54 18.63
CA ILE A 69 -11.03 4.22 18.10
C ILE A 69 -10.08 3.15 18.64
N LEU A 70 -8.90 3.55 19.10
CA LEU A 70 -7.89 2.65 19.65
C LEU A 70 -8.33 2.05 20.99
N GLU A 71 -9.23 2.73 21.73
CA GLU A 71 -9.74 2.24 23.03
C GLU A 71 -10.35 0.82 22.92
N ASP A 72 -10.98 0.52 21.77
CA ASP A 72 -11.61 -0.78 21.50
C ASP A 72 -10.68 -1.79 20.80
N SER A 73 -9.42 -1.42 20.53
CA SER A 73 -8.49 -2.23 19.71
C SER A 73 -7.15 -2.51 20.42
N PRO A 74 -7.09 -3.45 21.40
CA PRO A 74 -5.90 -3.70 22.20
C PRO A 74 -4.64 -4.01 21.35
N ARG A 75 -4.82 -4.68 20.19
CA ARG A 75 -3.71 -5.00 19.30
C ARG A 75 -3.11 -3.75 18.66
N LEU A 76 -3.94 -2.81 18.23
CA LEU A 76 -3.47 -1.54 17.66
C LEU A 76 -2.89 -0.61 18.72
N GLN A 77 -3.41 -0.66 19.95
CA GLN A 77 -2.81 0.07 21.10
C GLN A 77 -1.40 -0.41 21.40
N SER A 78 -1.14 -1.72 21.28
CA SER A 78 0.19 -2.30 21.57
C SER A 78 1.23 -2.07 20.47
N ALA A 79 0.83 -1.62 19.30
CA ALA A 79 1.72 -1.31 18.19
C ALA A 79 2.30 0.11 18.31
N GLU A 80 3.51 0.32 17.79
CA GLU A 80 4.12 1.65 17.70
C GLU A 80 3.60 2.38 16.47
N TRP A 81 2.96 3.54 16.67
CA TRP A 81 2.42 4.37 15.61
C TRP A 81 3.43 5.43 15.17
N ILE A 82 3.68 5.51 13.87
CA ILE A 82 4.66 6.43 13.28
C ILE A 82 3.98 7.27 12.20
N ALA A 83 3.99 8.61 12.39
CA ALA A 83 3.65 9.59 11.37
C ALA A 83 4.85 9.71 10.41
N THR A 84 4.77 9.04 9.27
CA THR A 84 5.95 8.88 8.40
C THR A 84 6.37 10.16 7.70
N GLU A 85 5.44 11.10 7.48
CA GLU A 85 5.75 12.43 6.93
C GLU A 85 6.55 13.33 7.90
N GLU A 86 6.57 12.98 9.18
CA GLU A 86 7.34 13.71 10.22
C GLU A 86 8.76 13.15 10.40
N VAL A 87 9.06 12.01 9.77
CA VAL A 87 10.40 11.41 9.88
C VAL A 87 11.40 12.27 9.12
N PRO A 88 12.44 12.79 9.81
CA PRO A 88 13.44 13.65 9.18
C PRO A 88 14.18 12.94 8.03
N VAL A 89 14.36 13.62 6.90
CA VAL A 89 15.02 13.06 5.70
C VAL A 89 16.46 12.67 6.00
N GLU A 90 17.11 13.35 6.94
CA GLU A 90 18.49 13.07 7.36
C GLU A 90 18.66 11.65 7.92
N LYS A 91 17.60 11.06 8.47
CA LYS A 91 17.61 9.66 8.91
C LYS A 91 17.84 8.66 7.78
N SER A 92 17.63 9.06 6.53
CA SER A 92 17.91 8.21 5.36
C SER A 92 19.38 7.81 5.26
N THR A 93 20.30 8.62 5.76
CA THR A 93 21.75 8.33 5.76
C THR A 93 22.13 7.16 6.67
N ALA A 94 21.27 6.83 7.63
CA ALA A 94 21.46 5.68 8.52
C ALA A 94 20.97 4.36 7.92
N TRP A 95 20.32 4.40 6.75
CA TRP A 95 19.85 3.18 6.11
C TRP A 95 21.00 2.25 5.73
N LYS A 96 20.82 0.98 6.02
CA LYS A 96 21.74 -0.09 5.62
C LYS A 96 20.95 -1.15 4.88
N ASN A 97 21.53 -1.69 3.80
CA ASN A 97 20.91 -2.78 3.06
C ASN A 97 20.66 -3.99 3.98
N PRO A 98 19.38 -4.41 4.17
CA PRO A 98 19.04 -5.51 5.06
C PRO A 98 19.27 -6.91 4.47
N ASP A 99 19.94 -7.01 3.32
CA ASP A 99 20.20 -8.27 2.59
C ASP A 99 18.92 -9.08 2.37
N ILE A 100 18.03 -8.54 1.55
CA ILE A 100 16.73 -9.13 1.24
C ILE A 100 16.89 -10.25 0.23
N GLN A 101 16.34 -11.42 0.55
CA GLN A 101 16.34 -12.58 -0.34
C GLN A 101 14.98 -12.71 -1.07
N LYS A 102 14.98 -13.41 -2.20
CA LYS A 102 13.76 -13.61 -3.00
C LYS A 102 12.62 -14.28 -2.24
N ASP A 103 12.94 -15.12 -1.28
CA ASP A 103 11.99 -15.89 -0.48
C ASP A 103 11.53 -15.13 0.78
N ASP A 104 12.16 -13.97 1.11
CA ASP A 104 11.69 -13.09 2.18
C ASP A 104 10.31 -12.51 1.81
N LEU A 105 9.43 -12.40 2.81
CA LEU A 105 8.11 -11.80 2.62
C LEU A 105 8.23 -10.30 2.36
N ALA A 106 7.59 -9.84 1.29
CA ALA A 106 7.48 -8.43 0.93
C ALA A 106 6.25 -7.79 1.56
N PHE A 107 5.09 -8.45 1.44
CA PHE A 107 3.84 -7.92 1.99
C PHE A 107 2.78 -9.01 2.20
N LEU A 108 1.78 -8.68 3.02
CA LEU A 108 0.56 -9.48 3.20
C LEU A 108 -0.60 -8.76 2.50
N GLN A 109 -1.21 -9.44 1.54
CA GLN A 109 -2.41 -8.92 0.87
C GLN A 109 -3.67 -9.52 1.49
N TYR A 110 -4.43 -8.71 2.23
CA TYR A 110 -5.66 -9.18 2.85
C TYR A 110 -6.84 -9.16 1.88
N THR A 111 -7.44 -10.34 1.68
CA THR A 111 -8.66 -10.52 0.89
C THR A 111 -9.88 -10.64 1.78
N SER A 112 -11.08 -10.41 1.22
CA SER A 112 -12.35 -10.48 1.98
C SER A 112 -12.78 -11.90 2.34
N GLY A 113 -12.06 -12.92 1.89
CA GLY A 113 -12.37 -14.34 2.15
C GLY A 113 -13.85 -14.73 1.96
N SER A 114 -14.14 -15.91 1.49
CA SER A 114 -15.53 -16.42 1.35
C SER A 114 -16.22 -16.61 2.71
N THR A 115 -15.47 -16.69 3.79
CA THR A 115 -15.95 -16.91 5.16
C THR A 115 -16.17 -15.60 5.96
N GLY A 116 -15.96 -14.42 5.34
CA GLY A 116 -16.07 -13.12 6.00
C GLY A 116 -14.86 -12.72 6.84
N THR A 117 -14.01 -13.65 7.27
CA THR A 117 -12.76 -13.34 7.99
C THR A 117 -11.66 -12.99 6.98
N PRO A 118 -10.97 -11.85 7.13
CA PRO A 118 -9.87 -11.48 6.26
C PRO A 118 -8.75 -12.53 6.30
N LYS A 119 -8.21 -12.90 5.13
CA LYS A 119 -7.08 -13.82 5.02
C LYS A 119 -5.90 -13.09 4.40
N GLY A 120 -4.74 -13.12 5.06
CA GLY A 120 -3.51 -12.52 4.58
C GLY A 120 -2.76 -13.44 3.63
N VAL A 121 -2.80 -13.14 2.33
CA VAL A 121 -1.98 -13.84 1.34
C VAL A 121 -0.54 -13.39 1.48
N MET A 122 0.37 -14.33 1.74
CA MET A 122 1.80 -14.07 1.90
C MET A 122 2.47 -13.94 0.53
N ILE A 123 3.09 -12.81 0.28
CA ILE A 123 3.75 -12.51 -0.99
C ILE A 123 5.23 -12.22 -0.73
N SER A 124 6.10 -13.08 -1.28
CA SER A 124 7.55 -12.88 -1.21
C SER A 124 8.03 -11.87 -2.25
N HIS A 125 9.24 -11.35 -2.08
CA HIS A 125 9.88 -10.52 -3.09
C HIS A 125 9.98 -11.25 -4.45
N GLY A 126 10.27 -12.55 -4.44
CA GLY A 126 10.30 -13.37 -5.65
C GLY A 126 8.94 -13.51 -6.32
N ASN A 127 7.87 -13.75 -5.55
CA ASN A 127 6.51 -13.81 -6.10
C ASN A 127 6.11 -12.48 -6.75
N MET A 128 6.38 -11.38 -6.07
CA MET A 128 6.09 -10.03 -6.56
C MET A 128 6.79 -9.78 -7.90
N LEU A 129 8.11 -9.99 -7.96
CA LEU A 129 8.90 -9.74 -9.16
C LEU A 129 8.49 -10.65 -10.33
N ALA A 130 8.25 -11.94 -10.08
CA ALA A 130 7.79 -12.87 -11.12
C ALA A 130 6.42 -12.45 -11.69
N ASN A 131 5.50 -12.03 -10.83
CA ASN A 131 4.19 -11.54 -11.27
C ASN A 131 4.32 -10.24 -12.08
N LEU A 132 5.16 -9.29 -11.65
CA LEU A 132 5.41 -8.04 -12.37
C LEU A 132 6.01 -8.30 -13.74
N GLN A 133 6.92 -9.28 -13.86
CA GLN A 133 7.48 -9.69 -15.14
C GLN A 133 6.39 -10.25 -16.07
N MET A 134 5.51 -11.12 -15.57
CA MET A 134 4.39 -11.67 -16.34
C MET A 134 3.43 -10.57 -16.81
N ILE A 135 3.08 -9.62 -15.93
CA ILE A 135 2.23 -8.47 -16.28
C ILE A 135 2.89 -7.64 -17.38
N THR A 136 4.17 -7.33 -17.21
CA THR A 136 4.94 -6.56 -18.19
C THR A 136 4.92 -7.21 -19.57
N TYR A 137 5.11 -8.52 -19.64
CA TYR A 137 5.05 -9.29 -20.89
C TYR A 137 3.62 -9.33 -21.46
N ALA A 138 2.63 -9.66 -20.64
CA ALA A 138 1.24 -9.87 -21.10
C ALA A 138 0.58 -8.58 -21.62
N PHE A 139 0.95 -7.42 -21.07
CA PHE A 139 0.41 -6.11 -21.46
C PHE A 139 1.38 -5.31 -22.36
N ASP A 140 2.50 -5.91 -22.79
CA ASP A 140 3.54 -5.25 -23.60
C ASP A 140 3.98 -3.90 -22.98
N LEU A 141 4.20 -3.91 -21.65
CA LEU A 141 4.61 -2.71 -20.92
C LEU A 141 6.08 -2.40 -21.15
N SER A 142 6.38 -1.13 -21.27
CA SER A 142 7.74 -0.64 -21.38
C SER A 142 7.87 0.75 -20.73
N TRP A 143 9.09 1.26 -20.64
CA TRP A 143 9.33 2.63 -20.17
C TRP A 143 8.62 3.72 -21.02
N LYS A 144 8.18 3.39 -22.26
CA LYS A 144 7.39 4.27 -23.14
C LYS A 144 5.92 4.27 -22.81
N SER A 145 5.43 3.28 -22.08
CA SER A 145 4.03 3.17 -21.68
C SER A 145 3.63 4.33 -20.78
N ARG A 146 2.36 4.71 -20.81
CA ARG A 146 1.81 5.80 -20.00
C ARG A 146 0.56 5.30 -19.29
N GLY A 147 0.70 5.01 -18.01
CA GLY A 147 -0.36 4.44 -17.18
C GLY A 147 -1.22 5.50 -16.50
N LEU A 148 -2.44 5.11 -16.17
CA LEU A 148 -3.35 5.89 -15.32
C LEU A 148 -4.12 4.94 -14.41
N SER A 149 -3.99 5.10 -13.09
CA SER A 149 -4.74 4.32 -12.12
C SER A 149 -5.54 5.22 -11.17
N TRP A 150 -6.80 4.85 -10.93
CA TRP A 150 -7.65 5.41 -9.86
C TRP A 150 -7.99 4.35 -8.80
N LEU A 151 -7.46 3.14 -8.95
CA LEU A 151 -7.72 2.04 -8.04
C LEU A 151 -7.05 2.27 -6.68
N PRO A 152 -7.67 1.82 -5.59
CA PRO A 152 -7.08 1.91 -4.26
C PRO A 152 -5.79 1.09 -4.17
N ALA A 153 -4.71 1.71 -3.70
CA ALA A 153 -3.41 1.05 -3.59
C ALA A 153 -3.32 -0.01 -2.47
N TYR A 154 -4.30 -0.08 -1.55
CA TYR A 154 -4.41 -1.18 -0.58
C TYR A 154 -5.13 -2.41 -1.16
N HIS A 155 -5.62 -2.37 -2.39
CA HIS A 155 -6.21 -3.48 -3.13
C HIS A 155 -5.20 -4.02 -4.14
N ASP A 156 -5.20 -5.33 -4.37
CA ASP A 156 -4.24 -6.03 -5.23
C ASP A 156 -4.08 -5.39 -6.62
N MET A 157 -5.19 -5.16 -7.33
CA MET A 157 -5.13 -4.55 -8.67
C MET A 157 -4.55 -3.12 -8.64
N GLY A 158 -4.90 -2.32 -7.63
CA GLY A 158 -4.36 -0.96 -7.47
C GLY A 158 -2.90 -0.96 -7.05
N LEU A 159 -2.51 -1.89 -6.17
CA LEU A 159 -1.13 -2.04 -5.73
C LEU A 159 -0.24 -2.62 -6.83
N ILE A 160 -0.60 -3.79 -7.34
CA ILE A 160 0.27 -4.53 -8.27
C ILE A 160 0.22 -3.90 -9.67
N GLY A 161 -0.96 -3.81 -10.26
CA GLY A 161 -1.11 -3.26 -11.62
C GLY A 161 -0.98 -1.75 -11.68
N GLY A 162 -1.55 -1.03 -10.70
CA GLY A 162 -1.57 0.43 -10.70
C GLY A 162 -0.29 1.09 -10.21
N LEU A 163 0.43 0.49 -9.26
CA LEU A 163 1.63 1.09 -8.66
C LEU A 163 2.92 0.33 -9.00
N LEU A 164 2.97 -0.97 -8.68
CA LEU A 164 4.21 -1.72 -8.77
C LEU A 164 4.62 -2.02 -10.23
N ALA A 165 3.67 -2.32 -11.12
CA ALA A 165 3.99 -2.55 -12.53
C ALA A 165 4.56 -1.30 -13.22
N PRO A 166 4.00 -0.08 -13.07
CA PRO A 166 4.64 1.13 -13.53
C PRO A 166 6.05 1.37 -12.97
N LEU A 167 6.25 1.13 -11.67
CA LEU A 167 7.57 1.26 -11.04
C LEU A 167 8.57 0.25 -11.60
N TYR A 168 8.16 -1.00 -11.78
CA TYR A 168 8.99 -2.07 -12.32
C TYR A 168 9.44 -1.79 -13.75
N THR A 169 8.55 -1.26 -14.59
CA THR A 169 8.83 -0.94 -15.99
C THR A 169 9.51 0.42 -16.18
N GLY A 170 9.51 1.27 -15.15
CA GLY A 170 10.00 2.66 -15.23
C GLY A 170 9.11 3.56 -16.09
N CYS A 171 7.84 3.20 -16.31
CA CYS A 171 6.95 3.98 -17.16
C CYS A 171 6.30 5.15 -16.38
N PHE A 172 5.86 6.16 -17.12
CA PHE A 172 5.07 7.25 -16.57
C PHE A 172 3.70 6.76 -16.09
N CYS A 173 3.30 7.13 -14.87
CA CYS A 173 1.97 6.81 -14.37
C CYS A 173 1.33 7.99 -13.65
N VAL A 174 0.05 8.21 -13.93
CA VAL A 174 -0.79 9.21 -13.24
C VAL A 174 -1.65 8.49 -12.21
N PHE A 175 -1.63 8.98 -10.98
CA PHE A 175 -2.52 8.48 -9.93
C PHE A 175 -3.66 9.46 -9.71
N MET A 176 -4.87 8.92 -9.70
CA MET A 176 -6.09 9.64 -9.34
C MET A 176 -6.67 9.02 -8.08
N SER A 177 -7.11 9.82 -7.10
CA SER A 177 -7.77 9.22 -5.95
C SER A 177 -9.10 8.56 -6.37
N PRO A 178 -9.48 7.41 -5.75
CA PRO A 178 -10.77 6.75 -6.01
C PRO A 178 -11.96 7.71 -5.86
N MET A 179 -11.90 8.59 -4.85
CA MET A 179 -12.96 9.59 -4.63
C MET A 179 -13.06 10.61 -5.76
N ALA A 180 -11.94 11.03 -6.34
CA ALA A 180 -11.95 11.97 -7.48
C ALA A 180 -12.63 11.34 -8.70
N PHE A 181 -12.41 10.05 -8.94
CA PHE A 181 -13.11 9.29 -9.98
C PHE A 181 -14.61 9.16 -9.66
N LEU A 182 -14.96 8.67 -8.46
CA LEU A 182 -16.37 8.44 -8.09
C LEU A 182 -17.20 9.71 -8.10
N GLN A 183 -16.66 10.83 -7.64
CA GLN A 183 -17.36 12.12 -7.65
C GLN A 183 -17.61 12.64 -9.06
N LYS A 184 -16.70 12.38 -10.01
CA LYS A 184 -16.81 12.89 -11.39
C LYS A 184 -16.02 12.01 -12.36
N PRO A 185 -16.59 10.88 -12.83
CA PRO A 185 -15.89 9.90 -13.68
C PRO A 185 -15.26 10.48 -14.95
N ILE A 186 -15.85 11.54 -15.49
CA ILE A 186 -15.29 12.24 -16.66
C ILE A 186 -13.87 12.76 -16.45
N ARG A 187 -13.43 12.93 -15.19
CA ARG A 187 -12.04 13.30 -14.87
C ARG A 187 -11.06 12.27 -15.39
N TRP A 188 -11.42 10.98 -15.31
CA TRP A 188 -10.61 9.88 -15.80
C TRP A 188 -10.42 9.95 -17.33
N LEU A 189 -11.52 10.10 -18.09
CA LEU A 189 -11.45 10.25 -19.55
C LEU A 189 -10.64 11.48 -19.97
N LYS A 190 -10.84 12.61 -19.27
CA LYS A 190 -10.04 13.83 -19.52
C LYS A 190 -8.55 13.61 -19.21
N ALA A 191 -8.22 12.85 -18.17
CA ALA A 191 -6.83 12.53 -17.85
C ALA A 191 -6.20 11.63 -18.92
N ILE A 192 -6.94 10.63 -19.42
CA ILE A 192 -6.49 9.77 -20.55
C ILE A 192 -6.06 10.65 -21.72
N SER A 193 -6.93 11.55 -22.16
CA SER A 193 -6.63 12.45 -23.30
C SER A 193 -5.48 13.41 -22.98
N ARG A 194 -5.53 14.06 -21.81
CA ARG A 194 -4.53 15.07 -21.40
C ARG A 194 -3.12 14.51 -21.30
N TYR A 195 -2.99 13.33 -20.69
CA TYR A 195 -1.68 12.71 -20.44
C TYR A 195 -1.29 11.69 -21.50
N LYS A 196 -2.10 11.55 -22.57
CA LYS A 196 -1.86 10.58 -23.67
C LYS A 196 -1.59 9.18 -23.12
N ILE A 197 -2.50 8.71 -22.28
CA ILE A 197 -2.40 7.41 -21.61
C ILE A 197 -2.53 6.29 -22.66
N THR A 198 -1.71 5.25 -22.50
CA THR A 198 -1.69 4.09 -23.41
C THR A 198 -2.18 2.80 -22.75
N ILE A 199 -2.22 2.78 -21.39
CA ILE A 199 -2.66 1.63 -20.58
C ILE A 199 -3.41 2.08 -19.34
#